data_b708bba3de779c14f39ec710fb6296fb
#
_entry.id   b708bba3de779c14f39ec710fb6296fb
#
_cell.length_a   1.000
_cell.length_b   1.000
_cell.length_c   1.000
_cell.angle_alpha   90.00
_cell.angle_beta   90.00
_cell.angle_gamma   90.00
#
_symmetry.space_group_name_H-M   'P 1'
#
loop_
_entity.id
_entity.type
_entity.pdbx_description
1 polymer ?
#
loop_
_entity_poly.entity_id
_entity_poly.type
_entity_poly.pdbx_seq_one_letter_code
_entity_poly.pdbx_strand_id
1 'polypeptide(L)'
;MVSGIIFDMDGVLIDSERQSNEGWLWAAGQLGVDMPMWLIDSFKGAPAELCCKFFDDYYKGVIDYWEAKELRTQHVYKIRETEGIPVKKGVKDIFEYIRNNGLKCAVATSTRRESAEKTLHEIGVWDYLDAVVYGDEVEHGKPEPDIFLRAAKAIGVNPSEAVVVEDSINRH
;
A
#
# COMPACT_ATOMS: atom_id res chain seq x y z
N MET A 1 3.41 -24.89 -12.20
CA MET A 1 3.56 -25.04 -10.72
C MET A 1 3.87 -23.66 -10.16
N VAL A 2 3.32 -23.28 -8.99
CA VAL A 2 3.63 -21.97 -8.40
C VAL A 2 5.08 -21.97 -7.91
N SER A 3 5.86 -20.98 -8.32
CA SER A 3 7.26 -20.80 -7.95
C SER A 3 7.54 -19.47 -7.25
N GLY A 4 6.59 -18.53 -7.29
CA GLY A 4 6.71 -17.24 -6.62
C GLY A 4 5.39 -16.65 -6.17
N ILE A 5 5.47 -15.79 -5.13
CA ILE A 5 4.33 -15.06 -4.59
C ILE A 5 4.70 -13.57 -4.53
N ILE A 6 3.81 -12.73 -5.02
CA ILE A 6 3.97 -11.28 -5.03
C ILE A 6 2.85 -10.68 -4.19
N PHE A 7 3.21 -9.93 -3.18
CA PHE A 7 2.26 -9.30 -2.26
C PHE A 7 2.13 -7.81 -2.54
N ASP A 8 0.92 -7.28 -2.51
CA ASP A 8 0.76 -5.89 -2.12
C ASP A 8 1.10 -5.72 -0.63
N MET A 9 1.32 -4.49 -0.20
CA MET A 9 1.66 -4.19 1.20
C MET A 9 0.43 -3.74 1.99
N ASP A 10 -0.16 -2.63 1.59
CA ASP A 10 -1.29 -2.02 2.29
C ASP A 10 -2.57 -2.83 2.08
N GLY A 11 -3.23 -3.22 3.17
CA GLY A 11 -4.42 -4.08 3.14
C GLY A 11 -4.12 -5.58 3.02
N VAL A 12 -2.92 -5.97 2.59
CA VAL A 12 -2.48 -7.37 2.42
C VAL A 12 -1.54 -7.81 3.54
N LEU A 13 -0.42 -7.15 3.73
CA LEU A 13 0.53 -7.45 4.79
C LEU A 13 0.21 -6.68 6.08
N ILE A 14 -0.27 -5.46 5.94
CA ILE A 14 -0.65 -4.59 7.06
C ILE A 14 -2.11 -4.13 6.94
N ASP A 15 -2.76 -3.96 8.08
CA ASP A 15 -4.11 -3.39 8.17
C ASP A 15 -4.01 -1.88 8.36
N SER A 16 -3.60 -1.19 7.29
CA SER A 16 -3.37 0.25 7.31
C SER A 16 -4.65 1.09 7.20
N GLU A 17 -5.78 0.48 6.87
CA GLU A 17 -7.03 1.18 6.55
C GLU A 17 -7.54 2.02 7.74
N ARG A 18 -7.62 1.43 8.94
CA ARG A 18 -8.07 2.15 10.14
C ARG A 18 -7.21 3.39 10.42
N GLN A 19 -5.89 3.21 10.43
CA GLN A 19 -4.95 4.30 10.71
C GLN A 19 -5.00 5.38 9.61
N SER A 20 -5.18 4.95 8.36
CA SER A 20 -5.35 5.87 7.22
C SER A 20 -6.61 6.71 7.35
N ASN A 21 -7.75 6.07 7.65
CA ASN A 21 -9.04 6.76 7.82
C ASN A 21 -8.98 7.76 8.98
N GLU A 22 -8.40 7.36 10.12
CA GLU A 22 -8.19 8.24 11.27
C GLU A 22 -7.30 9.45 10.89
N GLY A 23 -6.25 9.20 10.13
CA GLY A 23 -5.38 10.27 9.63
C GLY A 23 -6.11 11.29 8.76
N TRP A 24 -6.97 10.85 7.84
CA TRP A 24 -7.77 11.74 7.00
C TRP A 24 -8.78 12.56 7.79
N LEU A 25 -9.49 11.94 8.76
CA LEU A 25 -10.42 12.65 9.62
C LEU A 25 -9.71 13.70 10.49
N TRP A 26 -8.54 13.34 11.01
CA TRP A 26 -7.72 14.29 11.78
C TRP A 26 -7.25 15.46 10.92
N ALA A 27 -6.75 15.20 9.70
CA ALA A 27 -6.32 16.24 8.76
C ALA A 27 -7.46 17.19 8.42
N ALA A 28 -8.66 16.67 8.14
CA ALA A 28 -9.84 17.49 7.89
C ALA A 28 -10.18 18.40 9.08
N GLY A 29 -10.11 17.86 10.31
CA GLY A 29 -10.30 18.65 11.52
C GLY A 29 -9.28 19.78 11.68
N GLN A 30 -8.00 19.56 11.33
CA GLN A 30 -6.97 20.60 11.33
C GLN A 30 -7.25 21.72 10.31
N LEU A 31 -7.83 21.36 9.18
CA LEU A 31 -8.19 22.29 8.09
C LEU A 31 -9.58 22.94 8.28
N GLY A 32 -10.27 22.59 9.38
CA GLY A 32 -11.57 23.16 9.73
C GLY A 32 -12.72 22.72 8.82
N VAL A 33 -12.64 21.51 8.25
CA VAL A 33 -13.64 20.95 7.34
C VAL A 33 -14.09 19.57 7.76
N ASP A 34 -15.27 19.16 7.30
CA ASP A 34 -15.76 17.79 7.41
C ASP A 34 -15.32 16.98 6.19
N MET A 35 -14.86 15.75 6.45
CA MET A 35 -14.54 14.79 5.39
C MET A 35 -15.45 13.56 5.53
N PRO A 36 -16.37 13.35 4.58
CA PRO A 36 -17.27 12.20 4.66
C PRO A 36 -16.53 10.90 4.32
N MET A 37 -16.94 9.80 4.97
CA MET A 37 -16.30 8.50 4.78
C MET A 37 -16.29 8.02 3.33
N TRP A 38 -17.34 8.29 2.55
CA TRP A 38 -17.38 7.91 1.14
C TRP A 38 -16.24 8.56 0.30
N LEU A 39 -15.82 9.79 0.66
CA LEU A 39 -14.68 10.45 0.01
C LEU A 39 -13.37 9.73 0.37
N ILE A 40 -13.17 9.39 1.64
CA ILE A 40 -12.02 8.61 2.09
C ILE A 40 -12.00 7.23 1.41
N ASP A 41 -13.16 6.58 1.31
CA ASP A 41 -13.30 5.28 0.64
C ASP A 41 -12.94 5.35 -0.85
N SER A 42 -13.21 6.48 -1.51
CA SER A 42 -12.84 6.68 -2.91
C SER A 42 -11.33 6.75 -3.16
N PHE A 43 -10.53 6.98 -2.11
CA PHE A 43 -9.07 7.02 -2.22
C PHE A 43 -8.41 5.63 -2.17
N LYS A 44 -9.16 4.61 -1.72
CA LYS A 44 -8.63 3.26 -1.56
C LYS A 44 -8.26 2.66 -2.92
N GLY A 45 -6.99 2.29 -3.07
CA GLY A 45 -6.47 1.74 -4.32
C GLY A 45 -6.39 2.72 -5.50
N ALA A 46 -6.78 3.98 -5.32
CA ALA A 46 -6.70 4.99 -6.36
C ALA A 46 -5.30 5.64 -6.41
N PRO A 47 -4.79 5.95 -7.61
CA PRO A 47 -3.56 6.74 -7.74
C PRO A 47 -3.77 8.16 -7.19
N ALA A 48 -2.65 8.79 -6.77
CA ALA A 48 -2.70 10.08 -6.08
C ALA A 48 -3.37 11.20 -6.90
N GLU A 49 -3.19 11.18 -8.21
CA GLU A 49 -3.80 12.14 -9.14
C GLU A 49 -5.34 12.02 -9.15
N LEU A 50 -5.85 10.79 -9.10
CA LEU A 50 -7.28 10.53 -9.04
C LEU A 50 -7.85 10.91 -7.67
N CYS A 51 -7.13 10.62 -6.58
CA CYS A 51 -7.49 11.07 -5.25
C CYS A 51 -7.57 12.60 -5.17
N CYS A 52 -6.56 13.30 -5.72
CA CYS A 52 -6.53 14.75 -5.82
C CYS A 52 -7.78 15.28 -6.54
N LYS A 53 -8.13 14.67 -7.69
CA LYS A 53 -9.31 15.05 -8.44
C LYS A 53 -10.61 14.89 -7.63
N PHE A 54 -10.80 13.75 -6.95
CA PHE A 54 -11.98 13.52 -6.11
C PHE A 54 -12.06 14.54 -4.96
N PHE A 55 -10.92 14.86 -4.37
CA PHE A 55 -10.79 15.84 -3.31
C PHE A 55 -11.16 17.24 -3.79
N ASP A 56 -10.61 17.69 -4.93
CA ASP A 56 -10.86 18.99 -5.52
C ASP A 56 -12.32 19.12 -6.01
N ASP A 57 -12.87 18.05 -6.57
CA ASP A 57 -14.28 17.99 -6.99
C ASP A 57 -15.23 18.18 -5.80
N TYR A 58 -14.87 17.67 -4.63
CA TYR A 58 -15.66 17.81 -3.41
C TYR A 58 -15.50 19.17 -2.75
N TYR A 59 -14.27 19.61 -2.50
CA TYR A 59 -13.98 20.85 -1.80
C TYR A 59 -13.90 22.08 -2.72
N LYS A 60 -14.06 21.91 -4.03
CA LYS A 60 -14.04 22.99 -5.04
C LYS A 60 -12.79 23.88 -4.97
N GLY A 61 -11.65 23.29 -4.66
CA GLY A 61 -10.37 23.98 -4.55
C GLY A 61 -10.22 24.89 -3.31
N VAL A 62 -11.13 24.78 -2.33
CA VAL A 62 -11.03 25.55 -1.07
C VAL A 62 -9.88 25.08 -0.20
N ILE A 63 -9.51 23.79 -0.34
CA ILE A 63 -8.44 23.14 0.42
C ILE A 63 -7.52 22.43 -0.56
N ASP A 64 -6.22 22.50 -0.29
CA ASP A 64 -5.22 21.77 -1.07
C ASP A 64 -5.14 20.28 -0.66
N TYR A 65 -5.23 19.40 -1.63
CA TYR A 65 -5.15 17.94 -1.40
C TYR A 65 -3.79 17.53 -0.82
N TRP A 66 -2.71 18.13 -1.31
CA TRP A 66 -1.37 17.73 -0.90
C TRP A 66 -1.05 18.15 0.53
N GLU A 67 -1.58 19.32 0.95
CA GLU A 67 -1.52 19.77 2.35
C GLU A 67 -2.30 18.81 3.25
N ALA A 68 -3.53 18.46 2.88
CA ALA A 68 -4.33 17.48 3.63
C ALA A 68 -3.65 16.12 3.72
N LYS A 69 -3.06 15.66 2.61
CA LYS A 69 -2.31 14.39 2.55
C LYS A 69 -1.06 14.40 3.43
N GLU A 70 -0.35 15.49 3.50
CA GLU A 70 0.82 15.64 4.37
C GLU A 70 0.42 15.58 5.85
N LEU A 71 -0.61 16.32 6.26
CA LEU A 71 -1.18 16.28 7.61
C LEU A 71 -1.64 14.86 7.99
N ARG A 72 -2.36 14.20 7.09
CA ARG A 72 -2.77 12.79 7.26
C ARG A 72 -1.57 11.89 7.48
N THR A 73 -0.53 12.05 6.67
CA THR A 73 0.66 11.20 6.74
C THR A 73 1.41 11.39 8.06
N GLN A 74 1.59 12.62 8.50
CA GLN A 74 2.21 12.94 9.79
C GLN A 74 1.42 12.34 10.96
N HIS A 75 0.08 12.40 10.91
CA HIS A 75 -0.74 11.81 11.96
C HIS A 75 -0.65 10.28 11.99
N VAL A 76 -0.65 9.62 10.82
CA VAL A 76 -0.46 8.17 10.73
C VAL A 76 0.89 7.75 11.33
N TYR A 77 1.96 8.49 11.08
CA TYR A 77 3.24 8.19 11.73
C TYR A 77 3.16 8.28 13.26
N LYS A 78 2.49 9.31 13.80
CA LYS A 78 2.30 9.43 15.26
C LYS A 78 1.49 8.27 15.84
N ILE A 79 0.44 7.83 15.16
CA ILE A 79 -0.32 6.65 15.58
C ILE A 79 0.59 5.42 15.60
N ARG A 80 1.38 5.22 14.57
CA ARG A 80 2.30 4.07 14.47
C ARG A 80 3.39 4.07 15.51
N GLU A 81 3.87 5.23 15.94
CA GLU A 81 4.84 5.35 17.06
C GLU A 81 4.26 4.84 18.39
N THR A 82 2.96 4.98 18.60
CA THR A 82 2.28 4.58 19.85
C THR A 82 1.62 3.20 19.78
N GLU A 83 0.99 2.86 18.66
CA GLU A 83 0.22 1.64 18.48
C GLU A 83 0.96 0.56 17.68
N GLY A 84 2.06 0.93 16.99
CA GLY A 84 2.75 0.07 16.04
C GLY A 84 2.02 -0.03 14.70
N ILE A 85 2.55 -0.88 13.83
CA ILE A 85 1.96 -1.20 12.53
C ILE A 85 1.11 -2.46 12.69
N PRO A 86 -0.21 -2.41 12.40
CA PRO A 86 -1.07 -3.57 12.53
C PRO A 86 -0.79 -4.58 11.40
N VAL A 87 -0.17 -5.70 11.73
CA VAL A 87 0.14 -6.79 10.79
C VAL A 87 -1.10 -7.67 10.61
N LYS A 88 -1.41 -8.01 9.36
CA LYS A 88 -2.51 -8.94 9.05
C LYS A 88 -2.22 -10.34 9.60
N LYS A 89 -3.29 -10.99 10.07
CA LYS A 89 -3.22 -12.38 10.54
C LYS A 89 -2.70 -13.30 9.44
N GLY A 90 -1.78 -14.20 9.78
CA GLY A 90 -1.21 -15.17 8.84
C GLY A 90 0.02 -14.68 8.06
N VAL A 91 0.41 -13.42 8.19
CA VAL A 91 1.60 -12.89 7.50
C VAL A 91 2.85 -13.67 7.88
N LYS A 92 3.08 -13.90 9.16
CA LYS A 92 4.23 -14.71 9.61
C LYS A 92 4.19 -16.12 9.03
N ASP A 93 3.04 -16.76 9.09
CA ASP A 93 2.87 -18.16 8.66
C ASP A 93 3.15 -18.31 7.15
N ILE A 94 2.66 -17.38 6.32
CA ILE A 94 2.90 -17.44 4.87
C ILE A 94 4.37 -17.21 4.52
N PHE A 95 5.07 -16.29 5.18
CA PHE A 95 6.50 -16.08 4.92
C PHE A 95 7.36 -17.26 5.39
N GLU A 96 7.02 -17.89 6.52
CA GLU A 96 7.65 -19.14 6.95
C GLU A 96 7.40 -20.27 5.95
N TYR A 97 6.17 -20.39 5.44
CA TYR A 97 5.83 -21.37 4.39
C TYR A 97 6.65 -21.16 3.12
N ILE A 98 6.75 -19.91 2.65
CA ILE A 98 7.55 -19.53 1.47
C ILE A 98 9.00 -19.99 1.63
N ARG A 99 9.62 -19.65 2.76
CA ARG A 99 11.00 -20.03 3.08
C ARG A 99 11.19 -21.55 3.11
N ASN A 100 10.29 -22.26 3.79
CA ASN A 100 10.38 -23.70 3.98
C ASN A 100 10.17 -24.50 2.68
N ASN A 101 9.47 -23.90 1.70
CA ASN A 101 9.20 -24.53 0.41
C ASN A 101 10.10 -23.99 -0.73
N GLY A 102 11.06 -23.12 -0.42
CA GLY A 102 11.98 -22.58 -1.42
C GLY A 102 11.31 -21.72 -2.49
N LEU A 103 10.14 -21.14 -2.18
CA LEU A 103 9.45 -20.22 -3.09
C LEU A 103 10.12 -18.86 -3.09
N LYS A 104 10.02 -18.17 -4.22
CA LYS A 104 10.42 -16.76 -4.33
C LYS A 104 9.32 -15.83 -3.88
N CYS A 105 9.66 -14.68 -3.31
CA CYS A 105 8.66 -13.68 -3.00
C CYS A 105 9.12 -12.25 -3.18
N ALA A 106 8.15 -11.40 -3.55
CA ALA A 106 8.34 -9.97 -3.68
C ALA A 106 7.18 -9.19 -3.07
N VAL A 107 7.43 -7.93 -2.78
CA VAL A 107 6.40 -6.93 -2.50
C VAL A 107 6.31 -5.97 -3.69
N ALA A 108 5.09 -5.65 -4.12
CA ALA A 108 4.78 -4.67 -5.16
C ALA A 108 3.82 -3.63 -4.58
N THR A 109 4.31 -2.44 -4.26
CA THR A 109 3.56 -1.41 -3.53
C THR A 109 3.58 -0.06 -4.22
N SER A 110 2.46 0.68 -4.15
CA SER A 110 2.38 2.08 -4.56
C SER A 110 2.88 3.05 -3.48
N THR A 111 3.21 2.55 -2.29
CA THR A 111 3.78 3.34 -1.21
C THR A 111 5.21 3.75 -1.55
N ARG A 112 5.59 4.99 -1.22
CA ARG A 112 6.95 5.52 -1.46
C ARG A 112 8.01 4.61 -0.82
N ARG A 113 9.13 4.43 -1.51
CA ARG A 113 10.24 3.55 -1.13
C ARG A 113 10.62 3.66 0.35
N GLU A 114 10.97 4.84 0.82
CA GLU A 114 11.43 5.05 2.20
C GLU A 114 10.41 4.57 3.25
N SER A 115 9.14 4.88 3.03
CA SER A 115 8.05 4.48 3.93
C SER A 115 7.77 2.97 3.88
N ALA A 116 7.83 2.40 2.68
CA ALA A 116 7.62 0.96 2.48
C ALA A 116 8.76 0.13 3.10
N GLU A 117 10.00 0.51 2.86
CA GLU A 117 11.17 -0.18 3.44
C GLU A 117 11.11 -0.15 4.97
N LYS A 118 10.85 1.02 5.56
CA LYS A 118 10.68 1.16 7.02
C LYS A 118 9.58 0.22 7.54
N THR A 119 8.43 0.19 6.87
CA THR A 119 7.30 -0.68 7.23
C THR A 119 7.69 -2.16 7.16
N LEU A 120 8.29 -2.61 6.05
CA LEU A 120 8.67 -4.01 5.84
C LEU A 120 9.73 -4.50 6.83
N HIS A 121 10.66 -3.62 7.22
CA HIS A 121 11.61 -3.91 8.30
C HIS A 121 10.91 -4.02 9.65
N GLU A 122 10.04 -3.07 9.98
CA GLU A 122 9.36 -3.01 11.28
C GLU A 122 8.44 -4.22 11.50
N ILE A 123 7.74 -4.70 10.46
CA ILE A 123 6.90 -5.90 10.56
C ILE A 123 7.69 -7.22 10.42
N GLY A 124 9.01 -7.15 10.23
CA GLY A 124 9.94 -8.30 10.26
C GLY A 124 9.88 -9.21 9.04
N VAL A 125 9.41 -8.71 7.88
CA VAL A 125 9.33 -9.51 6.64
C VAL A 125 10.46 -9.24 5.65
N TRP A 126 11.24 -8.18 5.85
CA TRP A 126 12.28 -7.75 4.92
C TRP A 126 13.24 -8.87 4.50
N ASP A 127 13.73 -9.65 5.44
CA ASP A 127 14.72 -10.71 5.19
C ASP A 127 14.16 -11.94 4.45
N TYR A 128 12.84 -12.00 4.25
CA TYR A 128 12.20 -13.04 3.43
C TYR A 128 12.11 -12.64 1.96
N LEU A 129 12.18 -11.34 1.66
CA LEU A 129 11.91 -10.81 0.33
C LEU A 129 13.10 -10.98 -0.61
N ASP A 130 12.86 -11.49 -1.82
CA ASP A 130 13.85 -11.51 -2.91
C ASP A 130 13.88 -10.16 -3.64
N ALA A 131 12.77 -9.41 -3.67
CA ALA A 131 12.68 -8.08 -4.26
C ALA A 131 11.53 -7.25 -3.68
N VAL A 132 11.65 -5.94 -3.79
CA VAL A 132 10.56 -4.97 -3.59
C VAL A 132 10.50 -4.06 -4.82
N VAL A 133 9.30 -3.85 -5.36
CA VAL A 133 9.05 -2.95 -6.49
C VAL A 133 8.10 -1.85 -6.04
N TYR A 134 8.44 -0.62 -6.35
CA TYR A 134 7.72 0.57 -5.94
C TYR A 134 6.97 1.19 -7.12
N GLY A 135 5.90 1.94 -6.84
CA GLY A 135 5.03 2.50 -7.87
C GLY A 135 5.73 3.47 -8.83
N ASP A 136 6.79 4.14 -8.39
CA ASP A 136 7.61 5.05 -9.20
C ASP A 136 8.61 4.33 -10.14
N GLU A 137 8.69 3.01 -10.07
CA GLU A 137 9.54 2.20 -10.93
C GLU A 137 8.84 1.68 -12.19
N VAL A 138 7.55 1.98 -12.37
CA VAL A 138 6.74 1.54 -13.49
C VAL A 138 6.10 2.72 -14.21
N GLU A 139 5.84 2.56 -15.50
CA GLU A 139 5.22 3.59 -16.32
C GLU A 139 3.73 3.74 -15.99
N HIS A 140 3.04 2.59 -15.80
CA HIS A 140 1.64 2.56 -15.43
C HIS A 140 1.47 1.93 -14.05
N GLY A 141 0.92 2.71 -13.13
CA GLY A 141 0.60 2.25 -11.78
C GLY A 141 -0.62 1.33 -11.75
N LYS A 142 -0.90 0.75 -10.57
CA LYS A 142 -2.13 -0.01 -10.36
C LYS A 142 -3.37 0.81 -10.79
N PRO A 143 -4.35 0.25 -11.48
CA PRO A 143 -4.64 -1.20 -11.61
C PRO A 143 -3.88 -1.93 -12.73
N GLU A 144 -3.03 -1.25 -13.50
CA GLU A 144 -2.25 -1.92 -14.54
C GLU A 144 -1.29 -2.96 -13.96
N PRO A 145 -1.01 -4.05 -14.69
CA PRO A 145 -0.23 -5.18 -14.17
C PRO A 145 1.27 -4.92 -14.10
N ASP A 146 1.75 -3.78 -14.57
CA ASP A 146 3.16 -3.45 -14.79
C ASP A 146 4.01 -3.70 -13.56
N ILE A 147 3.54 -3.27 -12.38
CA ILE A 147 4.28 -3.43 -11.13
C ILE A 147 4.43 -4.91 -10.73
N PHE A 148 3.40 -5.73 -10.97
CA PHE A 148 3.45 -7.16 -10.66
C PHE A 148 4.31 -7.92 -11.67
N LEU A 149 4.24 -7.57 -12.97
CA LEU A 149 5.10 -8.14 -14.00
C LEU A 149 6.57 -7.81 -13.75
N ARG A 150 6.86 -6.57 -13.32
CA ARG A 150 8.19 -6.14 -12.92
C ARG A 150 8.68 -6.92 -11.69
N ALA A 151 7.83 -7.15 -10.70
CA ALA A 151 8.15 -7.92 -9.51
C ALA A 151 8.45 -9.38 -9.86
N ALA A 152 7.63 -10.04 -10.70
CA ALA A 152 7.90 -11.40 -11.18
C ALA A 152 9.26 -11.50 -11.88
N LYS A 153 9.57 -10.54 -12.75
CA LYS A 153 10.88 -10.44 -13.42
C LYS A 153 12.02 -10.26 -12.42
N ALA A 154 11.85 -9.40 -11.41
CA ALA A 154 12.88 -9.11 -10.41
C ALA A 154 13.26 -10.34 -9.57
N ILE A 155 12.30 -11.22 -9.30
CA ILE A 155 12.54 -12.49 -8.57
C ILE A 155 12.83 -13.69 -9.48
N GLY A 156 12.90 -13.48 -10.80
CA GLY A 156 13.22 -14.51 -11.78
C GLY A 156 12.14 -15.58 -11.96
N VAL A 157 10.86 -15.22 -11.74
CA VAL A 157 9.71 -16.12 -11.85
C VAL A 157 8.90 -15.78 -13.10
N ASN A 158 8.47 -16.82 -13.84
CA ASN A 158 7.55 -16.63 -14.96
C ASN A 158 6.19 -16.15 -14.42
N PRO A 159 5.57 -15.10 -15.00
CA PRO A 159 4.25 -14.62 -14.55
C PRO A 159 3.18 -15.70 -14.44
N SER A 160 3.21 -16.73 -15.31
CA SER A 160 2.28 -17.87 -15.24
C SER A 160 2.51 -18.82 -14.05
N GLU A 161 3.62 -18.65 -13.36
CA GLU A 161 4.00 -19.40 -12.16
C GLU A 161 4.01 -18.53 -10.89
N ALA A 162 3.60 -17.27 -11.01
CA ALA A 162 3.48 -16.34 -9.90
C ALA A 162 2.02 -16.22 -9.44
N VAL A 163 1.84 -16.12 -8.13
CA VAL A 163 0.57 -15.75 -7.50
C VAL A 163 0.70 -14.32 -6.99
N VAL A 164 -0.28 -13.48 -7.31
CA VAL A 164 -0.40 -12.11 -6.77
C VAL A 164 -1.47 -12.10 -5.67
N VAL A 165 -1.14 -11.48 -4.55
CA VAL A 165 -2.07 -11.25 -3.44
C VAL A 165 -2.31 -9.75 -3.33
N GLU A 166 -3.54 -9.33 -3.60
CA GLU A 166 -3.98 -7.94 -3.68
C GLU A 166 -5.40 -7.83 -3.10
N ASP A 167 -5.70 -6.81 -2.31
CA ASP A 167 -7.00 -6.62 -1.64
C ASP A 167 -7.91 -5.63 -2.37
N SER A 168 -7.38 -4.80 -3.28
CA SER A 168 -8.19 -3.83 -4.01
C SER A 168 -8.91 -4.45 -5.21
N ILE A 169 -10.19 -4.08 -5.36
CA ILE A 169 -11.07 -4.58 -6.45
C ILE A 169 -10.94 -3.71 -7.72
N ASN A 170 -10.10 -2.69 -7.72
CA ASN A 170 -9.90 -1.83 -8.90
C ASN A 170 -9.23 -2.61 -10.04
N ARG A 171 -10.01 -3.56 -10.57
CA ARG A 171 -9.72 -4.33 -11.78
C ARG A 171 -10.71 -3.87 -12.84
N HIS A 172 -10.21 -3.24 -13.84
CA HIS A 172 -10.94 -3.07 -15.10
C HIS A 172 -10.39 -4.03 -16.12
#